data_53ac7356ff0d605caa9f6b24fa66c911
#
_entry.id   53ac7356ff0d605caa9f6b24fa66c911
#
_cell.length_a   1.000
_cell.length_b   1.000
_cell.length_c   1.000
_cell.angle_alpha   90.00
_cell.angle_beta   90.00
_cell.angle_gamma   90.00
#
_symmetry.space_group_name_H-M   'P 1'
#
loop_
_entity.id
_entity.type
_entity.pdbx_description
1 polymer ?
#
loop_
_entity_poly.entity_id
_entity_poly.type
_entity_poly.pdbx_seq_one_letter_code
_entity_poly.pdbx_strand_id
1 'polypeptide(L)'
;MTSYLEGEIVEEEVEFTLVELCRVSGASEEQLTMWISEGAFEPRGVRPEEWRFGGAALRRVRTASRLARDLEINAAGIALALDLLDEIDALRAQSKPSNLRQR
;
A
#
# COMPACT_ATOMS: atom_id res chain seq x y z
N MET A 1 -8.42 13.90 -14.74
CA MET A 1 -8.01 13.63 -14.83
C MET A 1 -7.13 13.11 -15.26
N THR A 2 -6.61 12.94 -15.45
CA THR A 2 -5.87 12.54 -15.88
C THR A 2 -5.40 11.58 -15.92
N SER A 3 -5.26 11.15 -15.91
CA SER A 3 -4.80 10.39 -15.90
C SER A 3 -4.53 9.52 -16.32
N TYR A 4 -4.62 9.27 -16.79
CA TYR A 4 -4.54 8.28 -17.17
C TYR A 4 -3.48 7.91 -17.69
N LEU A 5 -3.06 8.46 -17.89
CA LEU A 5 -2.04 8.14 -18.41
C LEU A 5 -1.32 7.25 -17.67
N GLU A 6 -0.97 7.44 -16.60
CA GLU A 6 -0.34 6.56 -15.83
C GLU A 6 -1.28 6.18 -14.85
N GLY A 7 -1.53 4.98 -14.56
CA GLY A 7 -2.48 4.51 -13.61
C GLY A 7 -2.25 5.05 -12.22
N GLU A 8 -1.03 5.36 -11.93
CA GLU A 8 -0.76 5.83 -10.62
C GLU A 8 -1.40 7.12 -10.30
N ILE A 9 -1.50 8.00 -11.26
CA ILE A 9 -2.11 9.28 -11.03
C ILE A 9 -3.55 9.15 -10.66
N VAL A 10 -4.23 8.27 -11.36
CA VAL A 10 -5.63 8.03 -11.08
C VAL A 10 -5.80 7.50 -9.69
N GLU A 11 -4.95 6.56 -9.31
CA GLU A 11 -5.07 5.94 -8.00
C GLU A 11 -4.91 6.93 -6.87
N GLU A 12 -4.11 7.95 -7.05
CA GLU A 12 -3.89 8.90 -5.99
C GLU A 12 -5.12 9.72 -5.69
N GLU A 13 -6.03 9.80 -6.63
CA GLU A 13 -7.23 10.59 -6.42
C GLU A 13 -8.43 9.78 -6.00
N VAL A 14 -8.26 8.47 -5.88
CA VAL A 14 -9.36 7.60 -5.54
C VAL A 14 -9.32 7.27 -4.06
N GLU A 15 -10.47 7.19 -3.43
CA GLU A 15 -10.56 6.76 -2.05
C GLU A 15 -11.44 5.53 -1.96
N PHE A 16 -11.04 4.62 -1.09
CA PHE A 16 -11.76 3.37 -0.88
C PHE A 16 -12.21 3.27 0.57
N THR A 17 -13.40 2.73 0.78
CA THR A 17 -13.78 2.27 2.11
C THR A 17 -13.07 0.96 2.38
N LEU A 18 -13.14 0.47 3.60
CA LEU A 18 -12.54 -0.80 3.93
C LEU A 18 -13.12 -1.92 3.07
N VAL A 19 -14.43 -1.94 2.92
CA VAL A 19 -15.10 -2.97 2.12
C VAL A 19 -14.64 -2.89 0.66
N GLU A 20 -14.57 -1.68 0.14
CA GLU A 20 -14.13 -1.52 -1.25
C GLU A 20 -12.69 -1.96 -1.42
N LEU A 21 -11.84 -1.65 -0.45
CA LEU A 21 -10.44 -2.04 -0.53
C LEU A 21 -10.31 -3.55 -0.52
N CYS A 22 -11.11 -4.22 0.30
CA CYS A 22 -11.12 -5.67 0.31
C CYS A 22 -11.51 -6.21 -1.06
N ARG A 23 -12.55 -5.63 -1.65
CA ARG A 23 -13.06 -6.13 -2.90
C ARG A 23 -12.04 -5.98 -4.03
N VAL A 24 -11.41 -4.81 -4.14
CA VAL A 24 -10.49 -4.60 -5.25
C VAL A 24 -9.14 -5.26 -5.04
N SER A 25 -8.76 -5.53 -3.80
CA SER A 25 -7.47 -6.12 -3.52
C SER A 25 -7.52 -7.64 -3.37
N GLY A 26 -8.68 -8.16 -3.07
CA GLY A 26 -8.79 -9.60 -2.81
C GLY A 26 -8.47 -10.00 -1.39
N ALA A 27 -8.05 -9.06 -0.54
CA ALA A 27 -7.77 -9.37 0.85
C ALA A 27 -9.07 -9.43 1.64
N SER A 28 -9.10 -10.23 2.70
CA SER A 28 -10.27 -10.28 3.54
C SER A 28 -10.27 -9.11 4.51
N GLU A 29 -11.44 -8.79 5.00
CA GLU A 29 -11.57 -7.71 5.96
C GLU A 29 -10.77 -8.03 7.21
N GLU A 30 -10.79 -9.29 7.63
CA GLU A 30 -10.05 -9.72 8.79
C GLU A 30 -8.56 -9.52 8.61
N GLN A 31 -8.06 -9.87 7.45
CA GLN A 31 -6.67 -9.72 7.10
C GLN A 31 -6.26 -8.27 7.10
N LEU A 32 -7.06 -7.41 6.46
CA LEU A 32 -6.77 -5.99 6.43
C LEU A 32 -6.76 -5.38 7.81
N THR A 33 -7.72 -5.76 8.64
CA THR A 33 -7.80 -5.22 9.99
C THR A 33 -6.56 -5.61 10.79
N MET A 34 -6.08 -6.83 10.63
CA MET A 34 -4.88 -7.24 11.33
C MET A 34 -3.66 -6.46 10.86
N TRP A 35 -3.53 -6.25 9.56
CA TRP A 35 -2.39 -5.50 9.05
C TRP A 35 -2.45 -4.06 9.53
N ILE A 36 -3.63 -3.47 9.59
CA ILE A 36 -3.77 -2.10 10.08
C ILE A 36 -3.38 -2.04 11.54
N SER A 37 -3.78 -3.04 12.33
CA SER A 37 -3.44 -3.02 13.75
C SER A 37 -1.94 -3.14 13.98
N GLU A 38 -1.21 -3.70 13.02
CA GLU A 38 0.23 -3.80 13.13
C GLU A 38 0.94 -2.59 12.50
N GLY A 39 0.19 -1.62 12.00
CA GLY A 39 0.79 -0.43 11.46
C GLY A 39 1.19 -0.50 9.99
N ALA A 40 0.72 -1.52 9.28
CA ALA A 40 1.09 -1.67 7.88
C ALA A 40 0.55 -0.56 6.99
N PHE A 41 -0.63 -0.06 7.31
CA PHE A 41 -1.20 1.09 6.62
C PHE A 41 -1.94 1.94 7.61
N GLU A 42 -2.11 3.20 7.28
CA GLU A 42 -2.83 4.12 8.13
C GLU A 42 -4.07 4.61 7.43
N PRO A 43 -5.24 4.23 7.92
CA PRO A 43 -6.47 4.75 7.32
C PRO A 43 -6.69 6.19 7.76
N ARG A 44 -7.43 6.93 6.99
CA ARG A 44 -7.89 8.22 7.41
C ARG A 44 -9.24 8.02 8.09
N GLY A 45 -9.45 8.67 9.21
CA GLY A 45 -10.67 8.52 9.98
C GLY A 45 -10.39 7.87 11.31
N VAL A 46 -11.21 8.16 12.30
CA VAL A 46 -10.98 7.69 13.64
C VAL A 46 -11.54 6.30 13.88
N ARG A 47 -12.76 6.08 13.45
CA ARG A 47 -13.42 4.80 13.69
C ARG A 47 -13.41 3.95 12.42
N PRO A 48 -13.39 2.64 12.56
CA PRO A 48 -13.31 1.77 11.38
C PRO A 48 -14.36 2.05 10.32
N GLU A 49 -15.56 2.40 10.72
CA GLU A 49 -16.61 2.65 9.74
C GLU A 49 -16.38 3.95 8.98
N GLU A 50 -15.46 4.79 9.46
CA GLU A 50 -15.12 6.03 8.79
C GLU A 50 -13.84 5.93 8.00
N TRP A 51 -13.17 4.81 8.05
CA TRP A 51 -11.86 4.68 7.42
C TRP A 51 -11.95 4.88 5.92
N ARG A 52 -10.96 5.59 5.40
CA ARG A 52 -10.79 5.78 3.97
C ARG A 52 -9.35 5.55 3.61
N PHE A 53 -9.13 4.97 2.45
CA PHE A 53 -7.80 4.58 1.98
C PHE A 53 -7.58 5.11 0.58
N GLY A 54 -6.37 5.55 0.29
CA GLY A 54 -6.05 6.06 -1.04
C GLY A 54 -5.43 4.99 -1.92
N GLY A 55 -5.01 5.39 -3.10
CA GLY A 55 -4.41 4.46 -4.04
C GLY A 55 -3.12 3.86 -3.55
N ALA A 56 -2.36 4.62 -2.76
CA ALA A 56 -1.12 4.08 -2.21
C ALA A 56 -1.41 2.90 -1.29
N ALA A 57 -2.50 2.97 -0.54
CA ALA A 57 -2.89 1.85 0.32
C ALA A 57 -3.23 0.63 -0.52
N LEU A 58 -3.91 0.82 -1.64
CA LEU A 58 -4.24 -0.30 -2.51
C LEU A 58 -2.98 -1.02 -2.97
N ARG A 59 -1.97 -0.26 -3.38
CA ARG A 59 -0.73 -0.88 -3.82
C ARG A 59 -0.06 -1.63 -2.69
N ARG A 60 -0.06 -1.06 -1.48
CA ARG A 60 0.54 -1.73 -0.33
C ARG A 60 -0.22 -3.00 0.02
N VAL A 61 -1.55 -2.96 -0.06
CA VAL A 61 -2.34 -4.15 0.24
C VAL A 61 -2.06 -5.26 -0.76
N ARG A 62 -1.89 -4.91 -2.03
CA ARG A 62 -1.58 -5.92 -3.03
C ARG A 62 -0.24 -6.58 -2.75
N THR A 63 0.76 -5.77 -2.36
CA THR A 63 2.07 -6.31 -2.01
C THR A 63 1.95 -7.19 -0.77
N ALA A 64 1.21 -6.73 0.24
CA ALA A 64 1.03 -7.49 1.46
C ALA A 64 0.35 -8.82 1.18
N SER A 65 -0.67 -8.81 0.32
CA SER A 65 -1.40 -10.03 -0.02
C SER A 65 -0.47 -11.03 -0.69
N ARG A 66 0.38 -10.56 -1.59
CA ARG A 66 1.30 -11.43 -2.27
C ARG A 66 2.30 -12.02 -1.29
N LEU A 67 2.86 -11.20 -0.41
CA LEU A 67 3.82 -11.69 0.56
C LEU A 67 3.21 -12.68 1.53
N ALA A 68 1.99 -12.40 1.97
CA ALA A 68 1.32 -13.29 2.90
C ALA A 68 1.01 -14.63 2.23
N ARG A 69 0.56 -14.57 0.99
CA ARG A 69 0.20 -15.79 0.30
C ARG A 69 1.41 -16.63 -0.09
N ASP A 70 2.43 -15.97 -0.64
CA ASP A 70 3.56 -16.71 -1.20
C ASP A 70 4.59 -17.08 -0.16
N LEU A 71 4.76 -16.26 0.88
CA LEU A 71 5.78 -16.50 1.89
C LEU A 71 5.22 -16.76 3.26
N GLU A 72 3.90 -16.69 3.39
CA GLU A 72 3.23 -16.98 4.67
C GLU A 72 3.74 -16.10 5.81
N ILE A 73 4.00 -14.85 5.51
CA ILE A 73 4.46 -13.91 6.51
C ILE A 73 3.29 -13.47 7.36
N ASN A 74 3.47 -13.43 8.68
CA ASN A 74 2.39 -13.01 9.56
C ASN A 74 2.22 -11.49 9.52
N ALA A 75 1.20 -10.99 10.22
CA ALA A 75 0.85 -9.58 10.11
C ALA A 75 1.97 -8.65 10.56
N ALA A 76 2.65 -9.01 11.64
CA ALA A 76 3.75 -8.17 12.10
C ALA A 76 4.89 -8.13 11.08
N GLY A 77 5.17 -9.28 10.47
CA GLY A 77 6.19 -9.35 9.43
C GLY A 77 5.80 -8.58 8.19
N ILE A 78 4.52 -8.59 7.85
CA ILE A 78 4.04 -7.81 6.73
C ILE A 78 4.29 -6.33 6.98
N ALA A 79 3.97 -5.83 8.18
CA ALA A 79 4.21 -4.42 8.49
C ALA A 79 5.69 -4.09 8.36
N LEU A 80 6.56 -4.95 8.87
CA LEU A 80 7.99 -4.73 8.76
C LEU A 80 8.44 -4.76 7.30
N ALA A 81 7.95 -5.72 6.54
CA ALA A 81 8.35 -5.83 5.13
C ALA A 81 7.97 -4.59 4.34
N LEU A 82 6.77 -4.07 4.58
CA LEU A 82 6.34 -2.89 3.86
C LEU A 82 7.18 -1.67 4.22
N ASP A 83 7.57 -1.55 5.50
CA ASP A 83 8.43 -0.46 5.91
C ASP A 83 9.79 -0.57 5.25
N LEU A 84 10.33 -1.78 5.16
CA LEU A 84 11.62 -1.97 4.52
C LEU A 84 11.55 -1.68 3.02
N LEU A 85 10.44 -2.04 2.38
CA LEU A 85 10.27 -1.72 0.98
C LEU A 85 10.20 -0.21 0.76
N ASP A 86 9.58 0.51 1.68
CA ASP A 86 9.55 1.96 1.60
C ASP A 86 10.95 2.53 1.71
N GLU A 87 11.77 1.96 2.60
CA GLU A 87 13.14 2.42 2.74
C GLU A 87 13.94 2.15 1.47
N ILE A 88 13.75 1.00 0.88
CA ILE A 88 14.42 0.68 -0.36
C ILE A 88 14.04 1.67 -1.45
N ASP A 89 12.75 1.97 -1.54
CA ASP A 89 12.28 2.91 -2.55
C ASP A 89 12.86 4.30 -2.32
N ALA A 90 12.95 4.72 -1.08
CA ALA A 90 13.51 6.02 -0.75
C ALA A 90 14.99 6.08 -1.12
N LEU A 91 15.72 5.01 -0.83
CA LEU A 91 17.14 4.98 -1.15
C LEU A 91 17.36 4.96 -2.65
N ARG A 92 16.54 4.23 -3.38
CA ARG A 92 16.65 4.21 -4.81
C ARG A 92 16.36 5.58 -5.41
N ALA A 93 15.41 6.28 -4.86
CA ALA A 93 15.09 7.61 -5.35
C ALA A 93 16.25 8.55 -5.14
N GLN A 94 16.97 8.39 -4.04
CA GLN A 94 18.11 9.25 -3.78
C GLN A 94 19.27 9.00 -4.72
N SER A 95 19.48 7.76 -5.11
CA SER A 95 20.61 7.47 -5.97
C SER A 95 20.31 7.63 -7.43
N LYS A 96 19.03 7.63 -7.79
CA LYS A 96 18.64 7.64 -9.16
C LYS A 96 18.98 8.89 -9.91
N PRO A 97 18.75 10.04 -9.39
CA PRO A 97 18.89 11.25 -10.17
C PRO A 97 20.27 11.47 -10.72
N SER A 98 21.25 11.07 -9.98
CA SER A 98 22.56 11.38 -10.47
C SER A 98 22.89 10.64 -11.73
N ASN A 99 22.29 9.50 -11.92
CA ASN A 99 22.60 8.77 -13.09
C ASN A 99 21.99 9.32 -14.27
N LEU A 100 21.06 10.14 -14.09
CA LEU A 100 20.48 10.62 -15.21
C LEU A 100 21.38 11.39 -15.93
N ARG A 101 22.21 11.96 -15.38
CA ARG A 101 22.92 12.67 -16.04
C ARG A 101 23.95 12.10 -16.50
N GLN A 102 24.28 11.29 -16.46
CA GLN A 102 25.17 10.68 -16.89
C GLN A 102 25.26 10.21 -17.85
N ARG A 103 24.86 10.35 -18.07
CA ARG A 103 24.86 10.03 -18.95
C ARG A 103 24.96 10.22 -19.63
#